data_9742db02449b231e83a50ff189c43352
#
_entry.id   9742db02449b231e83a50ff189c43352
#
_cell.length_a   1.000
_cell.length_b   1.000
_cell.length_c   1.000
_cell.angle_alpha   90.00
_cell.angle_beta   90.00
_cell.angle_gamma   90.00
#
_symmetry.space_group_name_H-M   'P 1'
#
loop_
_entity.id
_entity.type
_entity.pdbx_description
1 polymer ?
#
loop_
_entity_poly.entity_id
_entity_poly.type
_entity_poly.pdbx_seq_one_letter_code
_entity_poly.pdbx_strand_id
1 'polypeptide(L)'
;MQFRHVQAIDGKGAVRGIAVDGHGQLYAAGDFEIKVFDAAGRLTRRWPVSKPPLAVAVAGAGAVYAGEFGQIEVFDGAGKLSQTWRDERLLGRVTAIGFTGDSVLAGDAADRAIRRFDRGGKFLNNIGKDNPVNGLLIPNGVVDFGVDAQGTIYAANPGKHRVERYTPEGKLLGHIGRFDGLDPAGFTGCCNPTNVAIHDAIYTTEKAGPRVKAYDFGGKLLAVIATDLFDANCKNMNIAVDARGRVYVVDTVKAAILVFEPVKV
;
A
#
# COMPACT_ATOMS: atom_id res chain seq x y z
N MET A 1 8.59 4.66 20.21
CA MET A 1 9.10 4.91 18.85
C MET A 1 8.83 6.37 18.51
N GLN A 2 9.78 7.10 17.96
CA GLN A 2 9.61 8.49 17.53
C GLN A 2 10.09 8.64 16.09
N PHE A 3 9.49 9.58 15.33
CA PHE A 3 9.85 9.87 13.93
C PHE A 3 10.02 11.36 13.73
N ARG A 4 10.83 11.74 12.75
CA ARG A 4 10.95 13.11 12.27
C ARG A 4 10.71 13.17 10.77
N HIS A 5 10.03 14.19 10.29
CA HIS A 5 9.95 14.51 8.87
C HIS A 5 11.32 14.98 8.38
N VAL A 6 11.84 14.37 7.32
CA VAL A 6 13.19 14.65 6.82
C VAL A 6 13.19 15.17 5.37
N GLN A 7 12.17 14.86 4.59
CA GLN A 7 12.13 15.20 3.18
C GLN A 7 10.70 15.22 2.64
N ALA A 8 10.44 16.09 1.67
CA ALA A 8 9.31 16.02 0.77
C ALA A 8 9.84 15.86 -0.66
N ILE A 9 9.52 14.72 -1.29
CA ILE A 9 9.92 14.41 -2.67
C ILE A 9 8.79 14.90 -3.58
N ASP A 10 9.12 15.76 -4.55
CA ASP A 10 8.19 16.15 -5.61
C ASP A 10 7.92 14.95 -6.52
N GLY A 11 6.68 14.49 -6.58
CA GLY A 11 6.24 13.34 -7.37
C GLY A 11 6.33 13.51 -8.89
N LYS A 12 6.69 14.72 -9.36
CA LYS A 12 6.78 15.07 -10.80
C LYS A 12 5.48 14.76 -11.54
N GLY A 13 4.36 15.13 -10.95
CA GLY A 13 3.01 14.85 -11.39
C GLY A 13 2.24 13.96 -10.40
N ALA A 14 1.10 13.43 -10.81
CA ALA A 14 0.26 12.61 -9.92
C ALA A 14 1.00 11.38 -9.38
N VAL A 15 0.78 11.09 -8.10
CA VAL A 15 1.24 9.88 -7.44
C VAL A 15 0.03 9.19 -6.80
N ARG A 16 -0.19 7.91 -7.13
CA ARG A 16 -1.30 7.10 -6.62
C ARG A 16 -0.85 5.93 -5.77
N GLY A 17 0.27 5.29 -6.15
CA GLY A 17 0.88 4.18 -5.44
C GLY A 17 2.38 4.35 -5.37
N ILE A 18 3.00 3.84 -4.30
CA ILE A 18 4.45 3.83 -4.11
C ILE A 18 4.95 2.47 -3.63
N ALA A 19 6.20 2.17 -3.93
CA ALA A 19 6.93 1.04 -3.37
C ALA A 19 8.40 1.41 -3.19
N VAL A 20 9.08 0.76 -2.26
CA VAL A 20 10.53 0.92 -2.06
C VAL A 20 11.19 -0.45 -2.22
N ASP A 21 12.26 -0.51 -3.00
CA ASP A 21 13.03 -1.74 -3.17
C ASP A 21 14.07 -1.94 -2.06
N GLY A 22 14.72 -3.11 -2.06
CA GLY A 22 15.76 -3.44 -1.10
C GLY A 22 17.03 -2.56 -1.18
N HIS A 23 17.18 -1.77 -2.22
CA HIS A 23 18.27 -0.80 -2.41
C HIS A 23 17.88 0.62 -2.00
N GLY A 24 16.63 0.83 -1.58
CA GLY A 24 16.09 2.13 -1.17
C GLY A 24 15.72 3.03 -2.35
N GLN A 25 15.52 2.47 -3.55
CA GLN A 25 14.92 3.20 -4.67
C GLN A 25 13.40 3.27 -4.45
N LEU A 26 12.85 4.45 -4.62
CA LEU A 26 11.42 4.70 -4.50
C LEU A 26 10.76 4.68 -5.89
N TYR A 27 9.78 3.81 -6.06
CA TYR A 27 8.96 3.71 -7.26
C TYR A 27 7.61 4.39 -7.01
N ALA A 28 7.17 5.21 -7.95
CA ALA A 28 5.88 5.91 -7.88
C ALA A 28 5.07 5.66 -9.15
N ALA A 29 3.80 5.29 -8.98
CA ALA A 29 2.84 5.05 -10.03
C ALA A 29 1.89 6.25 -10.17
N GLY A 30 1.70 6.77 -11.40
CA GLY A 30 0.77 7.86 -11.72
C GLY A 30 1.01 8.40 -13.14
N ASP A 31 0.09 9.19 -13.67
CA ASP A 31 0.20 9.87 -14.98
C ASP A 31 0.61 8.95 -16.15
N PHE A 32 0.09 7.73 -16.22
CA PHE A 32 0.45 6.73 -17.24
C PHE A 32 1.94 6.35 -17.26
N GLU A 33 2.62 6.46 -16.12
CA GLU A 33 4.03 6.09 -16.02
C GLU A 33 4.40 5.54 -14.63
N ILE A 34 5.50 4.80 -14.60
CA ILE A 34 6.25 4.49 -13.37
C ILE A 34 7.47 5.40 -13.33
N LYS A 35 7.68 6.05 -12.20
CA LYS A 35 8.81 6.94 -11.90
C LYS A 35 9.68 6.30 -10.85
N VAL A 36 11.01 6.40 -10.96
CA VAL A 36 11.96 5.87 -9.98
C VAL A 36 12.84 6.99 -9.45
N PHE A 37 12.87 7.12 -8.14
CA PHE A 37 13.67 8.11 -7.44
C PHE A 37 14.78 7.43 -6.64
N ASP A 38 15.94 8.07 -6.57
CA ASP A 38 17.02 7.65 -5.67
C ASP A 38 16.72 8.04 -4.20
N ALA A 39 17.58 7.61 -3.28
CA ALA A 39 17.42 7.90 -1.84
C ALA A 39 17.48 9.41 -1.51
N ALA A 40 17.99 10.25 -2.42
CA ALA A 40 17.98 11.71 -2.30
C ALA A 40 16.71 12.34 -2.89
N GLY A 41 15.77 11.53 -3.39
CA GLY A 41 14.53 12.00 -4.00
C GLY A 41 14.70 12.56 -5.42
N ARG A 42 15.80 12.27 -6.10
CA ARG A 42 16.02 12.69 -7.48
C ARG A 42 15.43 11.67 -8.43
N LEU A 43 14.63 12.11 -9.42
CA LEU A 43 14.11 11.25 -10.48
C LEU A 43 15.28 10.71 -11.31
N THR A 44 15.44 9.39 -11.36
CA THR A 44 16.52 8.70 -12.07
C THR A 44 16.05 7.99 -13.32
N ARG A 45 14.82 7.45 -13.32
CA ARG A 45 14.23 6.72 -14.44
C ARG A 45 12.71 6.92 -14.46
N ARG A 46 12.12 6.75 -15.64
CA ARG A 46 10.68 6.64 -15.84
C ARG A 46 10.39 5.88 -17.13
N TRP A 47 9.23 5.23 -17.18
CA TRP A 47 8.74 4.56 -18.38
C TRP A 47 7.22 4.56 -18.40
N PRO A 48 6.62 4.55 -19.62
CA PRO A 48 5.17 4.57 -19.77
C PRO A 48 4.55 3.21 -19.39
N VAL A 49 3.28 3.27 -19.00
CA VAL A 49 2.37 2.11 -18.84
C VAL A 49 1.14 2.33 -19.70
N SER A 50 0.42 1.25 -20.04
CA SER A 50 -0.65 1.33 -21.06
C SER A 50 -1.95 1.96 -20.52
N LYS A 51 -2.18 1.92 -19.21
CA LYS A 51 -3.35 2.52 -18.54
C LYS A 51 -2.90 3.30 -17.30
N PRO A 52 -3.73 4.22 -16.74
CA PRO A 52 -3.38 4.91 -15.51
C PRO A 52 -3.08 3.92 -14.36
N PRO A 53 -1.85 3.87 -13.84
CA PRO A 53 -1.49 2.94 -12.79
C PRO A 53 -2.04 3.44 -11.44
N LEU A 54 -2.57 2.51 -10.66
CA LEU A 54 -3.12 2.77 -9.32
C LEU A 54 -2.22 2.22 -8.21
N ALA A 55 -1.39 1.23 -8.55
CA ALA A 55 -0.46 0.57 -7.65
C ALA A 55 0.87 0.28 -8.35
N VAL A 56 1.93 0.21 -7.56
CA VAL A 56 3.23 -0.31 -7.98
C VAL A 56 3.81 -1.19 -6.87
N ALA A 57 4.47 -2.28 -7.25
CA ALA A 57 5.24 -3.10 -6.33
C ALA A 57 6.51 -3.62 -7.01
N VAL A 58 7.55 -3.85 -6.22
CA VAL A 58 8.84 -4.36 -6.71
C VAL A 58 9.12 -5.70 -6.04
N ALA A 59 9.27 -6.75 -6.85
CA ALA A 59 9.66 -8.06 -6.36
C ALA A 59 11.16 -8.09 -6.01
N GLY A 60 11.55 -8.99 -5.10
CA GLY A 60 12.95 -9.12 -4.66
C GLY A 60 13.95 -9.38 -5.78
N ALA A 61 13.53 -9.94 -6.92
CA ALA A 61 14.33 -10.11 -8.13
C ALA A 61 14.39 -8.86 -9.04
N GLY A 62 13.79 -7.72 -8.61
CA GLY A 62 13.78 -6.46 -9.34
C GLY A 62 12.68 -6.30 -10.38
N ALA A 63 11.79 -7.28 -10.56
CA ALA A 63 10.63 -7.12 -11.42
C ALA A 63 9.64 -6.10 -10.84
N VAL A 64 9.11 -5.20 -11.66
CA VAL A 64 8.19 -4.14 -11.28
C VAL A 64 6.78 -4.45 -11.80
N TYR A 65 5.81 -4.45 -10.92
CA TYR A 65 4.41 -4.73 -11.22
C TYR A 65 3.61 -3.44 -11.11
N ALA A 66 2.88 -3.08 -12.16
CA ALA A 66 1.96 -1.94 -12.20
C ALA A 66 0.52 -2.43 -12.20
N GLY A 67 -0.25 -2.04 -11.20
CA GLY A 67 -1.69 -2.37 -11.07
C GLY A 67 -2.54 -1.29 -11.71
N GLU A 68 -3.45 -1.71 -12.59
CA GLU A 68 -4.26 -0.86 -13.44
C GLU A 68 -5.74 -1.29 -13.42
N PHE A 69 -6.56 -0.69 -14.25
CA PHE A 69 -7.91 -1.17 -14.51
C PHE A 69 -7.89 -2.36 -15.51
N GLY A 70 -8.37 -3.52 -15.07
CA GLY A 70 -8.52 -4.72 -15.88
C GLY A 70 -7.21 -5.47 -16.16
N GLN A 71 -6.08 -5.03 -15.59
CA GLN A 71 -4.79 -5.66 -15.87
C GLN A 71 -3.68 -5.36 -14.85
N ILE A 72 -2.62 -6.16 -14.94
CA ILE A 72 -1.30 -5.90 -14.33
C ILE A 72 -0.26 -5.96 -15.42
N GLU A 73 0.58 -4.94 -15.55
CA GLU A 73 1.78 -4.95 -16.37
C GLU A 73 3.00 -5.28 -15.51
N VAL A 74 3.87 -6.16 -16.02
CA VAL A 74 5.10 -6.59 -15.36
C VAL A 74 6.29 -6.16 -16.19
N PHE A 75 7.20 -5.45 -15.58
CA PHE A 75 8.42 -4.92 -16.21
C PHE A 75 9.66 -5.54 -15.56
N ASP A 76 10.75 -5.60 -16.29
CA ASP A 76 12.05 -5.87 -15.70
C ASP A 76 12.57 -4.64 -14.92
N GLY A 77 13.69 -4.79 -14.21
CA GLY A 77 14.28 -3.69 -13.44
C GLY A 77 14.76 -2.49 -14.27
N ALA A 78 14.85 -2.62 -15.60
CA ALA A 78 15.19 -1.54 -16.52
C ALA A 78 13.94 -0.80 -17.04
N GLY A 79 12.72 -1.31 -16.75
CA GLY A 79 11.45 -0.75 -17.22
C GLY A 79 10.99 -1.29 -18.57
N LYS A 80 11.55 -2.41 -19.04
CA LYS A 80 11.09 -3.08 -20.24
C LYS A 80 9.91 -4.00 -19.89
N LEU A 81 8.78 -3.86 -20.60
CA LEU A 81 7.61 -4.71 -20.43
C LEU A 81 7.96 -6.17 -20.72
N SER A 82 7.67 -7.06 -19.80
CA SER A 82 7.90 -8.51 -19.89
C SER A 82 6.61 -9.32 -19.99
N GLN A 83 5.56 -8.90 -19.27
CA GLN A 83 4.27 -9.59 -19.25
C GLN A 83 3.13 -8.59 -19.08
N THR A 84 1.96 -8.96 -19.56
CA THR A 84 0.69 -8.28 -19.25
C THR A 84 -0.35 -9.33 -18.89
N TRP A 85 -0.88 -9.24 -17.64
CA TRP A 85 -1.97 -10.09 -17.18
C TRP A 85 -3.28 -9.33 -17.39
N ARG A 86 -4.17 -9.86 -18.23
CA ARG A 86 -5.47 -9.25 -18.52
C ARG A 86 -6.59 -10.18 -18.14
N ASP A 87 -7.39 -9.77 -17.17
CA ASP A 87 -8.65 -10.42 -16.82
C ASP A 87 -9.53 -9.41 -16.07
N GLU A 88 -10.46 -8.79 -16.78
CA GLU A 88 -11.33 -7.75 -16.18
C GLU A 88 -12.25 -8.29 -15.08
N ARG A 89 -12.49 -9.61 -15.00
CA ARG A 89 -13.26 -10.24 -13.93
C ARG A 89 -12.44 -10.44 -12.67
N LEU A 90 -11.12 -10.65 -12.81
CA LEU A 90 -10.20 -10.88 -11.70
C LEU A 90 -9.35 -9.65 -11.35
N LEU A 91 -9.22 -8.69 -12.25
CA LEU A 91 -8.36 -7.52 -12.10
C LEU A 91 -9.14 -6.22 -12.37
N GLY A 92 -10.35 -6.10 -11.80
CA GLY A 92 -11.25 -4.98 -12.10
C GLY A 92 -10.64 -3.62 -11.81
N ARG A 93 -10.15 -3.38 -10.57
CA ARG A 93 -9.46 -2.15 -10.16
C ARG A 93 -8.32 -2.49 -9.20
N VAL A 94 -7.12 -2.66 -9.71
CA VAL A 94 -5.96 -3.08 -8.92
C VAL A 94 -5.35 -1.88 -8.19
N THR A 95 -5.60 -1.77 -6.89
CA THR A 95 -5.18 -0.65 -6.05
C THR A 95 -4.02 -0.95 -5.11
N ALA A 96 -3.64 -2.22 -4.98
CA ALA A 96 -2.44 -2.67 -4.26
C ALA A 96 -1.87 -3.92 -4.91
N ILE A 97 -0.56 -4.09 -4.84
CA ILE A 97 0.16 -5.31 -5.22
C ILE A 97 1.16 -5.65 -4.12
N GLY A 98 1.31 -6.95 -3.84
CA GLY A 98 2.29 -7.45 -2.87
C GLY A 98 2.69 -8.88 -3.20
N PHE A 99 3.59 -9.44 -2.39
CA PHE A 99 4.16 -10.75 -2.63
C PHE A 99 4.15 -11.60 -1.36
N THR A 100 3.86 -12.89 -1.49
CA THR A 100 3.98 -13.88 -0.41
C THR A 100 4.48 -15.20 -0.98
N GLY A 101 5.64 -15.69 -0.53
CA GLY A 101 6.29 -16.83 -1.15
C GLY A 101 6.45 -16.64 -2.67
N ASP A 102 6.00 -17.63 -3.44
CA ASP A 102 5.99 -17.58 -4.92
C ASP A 102 4.70 -16.98 -5.52
N SER A 103 3.90 -16.33 -4.70
CA SER A 103 2.63 -15.75 -5.14
C SER A 103 2.69 -14.24 -5.26
N VAL A 104 1.89 -13.72 -6.19
CA VAL A 104 1.59 -12.30 -6.36
C VAL A 104 0.18 -12.05 -5.85
N LEU A 105 0.03 -11.02 -5.04
CA LEU A 105 -1.24 -10.57 -4.48
C LEU A 105 -1.68 -9.28 -5.16
N ALA A 106 -2.93 -9.20 -5.57
CA ALA A 106 -3.53 -8.01 -6.18
C ALA A 106 -4.79 -7.59 -5.40
N GLY A 107 -4.80 -6.39 -4.84
CA GLY A 107 -5.97 -5.80 -4.20
C GLY A 107 -6.94 -5.27 -5.24
N ASP A 108 -8.02 -5.99 -5.49
CA ASP A 108 -9.07 -5.59 -6.42
C ASP A 108 -10.18 -4.83 -5.70
N ALA A 109 -10.22 -3.51 -5.89
CA ALA A 109 -11.21 -2.66 -5.27
C ALA A 109 -12.60 -2.76 -5.93
N ALA A 110 -12.71 -3.24 -7.16
CA ALA A 110 -14.00 -3.44 -7.82
C ALA A 110 -14.78 -4.59 -7.15
N ASP A 111 -14.08 -5.66 -6.79
CA ASP A 111 -14.69 -6.85 -6.17
C ASP A 111 -14.41 -6.95 -4.65
N ARG A 112 -13.71 -5.96 -4.08
CA ARG A 112 -13.39 -5.87 -2.64
C ARG A 112 -12.70 -7.12 -2.11
N ALA A 113 -11.67 -7.58 -2.83
CA ALA A 113 -10.92 -8.78 -2.51
C ALA A 113 -9.42 -8.57 -2.74
N ILE A 114 -8.61 -9.36 -2.06
CA ILE A 114 -7.22 -9.57 -2.45
C ILE A 114 -7.20 -10.88 -3.24
N ARG A 115 -6.66 -10.82 -4.46
CA ARG A 115 -6.55 -11.97 -5.34
C ARG A 115 -5.13 -12.50 -5.32
N ARG A 116 -4.98 -13.80 -5.16
CA ARG A 116 -3.70 -14.48 -5.20
C ARG A 116 -3.49 -15.14 -6.54
N PHE A 117 -2.34 -14.89 -7.15
CA PHE A 117 -1.87 -15.47 -8.41
C PHE A 117 -0.52 -16.16 -8.21
N ASP A 118 -0.17 -17.10 -9.07
CA ASP A 118 1.21 -17.53 -9.21
C ASP A 118 2.04 -16.47 -9.98
N ARG A 119 3.35 -16.70 -10.13
CA ARG A 119 4.25 -15.78 -10.84
C ARG A 119 3.97 -15.66 -12.35
N GLY A 120 3.21 -16.58 -12.91
CA GLY A 120 2.77 -16.56 -14.31
C GLY A 120 1.44 -15.85 -14.53
N GLY A 121 0.78 -15.39 -13.44
CA GLY A 121 -0.53 -14.72 -13.52
C GLY A 121 -1.73 -15.66 -13.48
N LYS A 122 -1.53 -16.95 -13.16
CA LYS A 122 -2.64 -17.88 -12.95
C LYS A 122 -3.29 -17.63 -11.60
N PHE A 123 -4.60 -17.42 -11.60
CA PHE A 123 -5.39 -17.24 -10.38
C PHE A 123 -5.37 -18.49 -9.49
N LEU A 124 -5.21 -18.30 -8.19
CA LEU A 124 -5.16 -19.35 -7.17
C LEU A 124 -6.38 -19.29 -6.24
N ASN A 125 -6.57 -18.19 -5.52
CA ASN A 125 -7.70 -18.00 -4.59
C ASN A 125 -7.97 -16.52 -4.28
N ASN A 126 -9.09 -16.28 -3.59
CA ASN A 126 -9.43 -14.96 -3.02
C ASN A 126 -9.11 -14.92 -1.53
N ILE A 127 -8.79 -13.72 -1.03
CA ILE A 127 -8.56 -13.40 0.38
C ILE A 127 -9.45 -12.22 0.73
N GLY A 128 -10.18 -12.30 1.85
CA GLY A 128 -11.08 -11.25 2.31
C GLY A 128 -12.34 -11.05 1.46
N LYS A 129 -12.62 -11.97 0.52
CA LYS A 129 -13.83 -11.96 -0.30
C LYS A 129 -14.90 -12.86 0.32
N ASP A 130 -15.48 -12.38 1.38
CA ASP A 130 -16.65 -13.00 1.98
C ASP A 130 -17.91 -12.17 1.70
N ASN A 131 -19.02 -12.54 2.36
CA ASN A 131 -20.21 -11.74 2.33
C ASN A 131 -19.96 -10.32 2.96
N PRO A 132 -20.90 -9.36 2.80
CA PRO A 132 -20.75 -8.01 3.34
C PRO A 132 -20.47 -7.93 4.84
N VAL A 133 -20.81 -8.96 5.61
CA VAL A 133 -20.57 -9.01 7.05
C VAL A 133 -19.13 -9.41 7.37
N ASN A 134 -18.59 -10.39 6.66
CA ASN A 134 -17.29 -11.01 6.98
C ASN A 134 -16.15 -10.53 6.07
N GLY A 135 -16.44 -10.01 4.88
CA GLY A 135 -15.44 -9.56 3.91
C GLY A 135 -14.91 -8.15 4.13
N LEU A 136 -14.11 -7.68 3.19
CA LEU A 136 -13.56 -6.33 3.20
C LEU A 136 -14.67 -5.30 2.89
N LEU A 137 -14.80 -4.30 3.76
CA LEU A 137 -15.67 -3.14 3.56
C LEU A 137 -14.81 -1.92 3.23
N ILE A 138 -14.80 -1.51 1.97
CA ILE A 138 -13.91 -0.45 1.45
C ILE A 138 -14.71 0.74 0.86
N PRO A 139 -15.42 1.51 1.68
CA PRO A 139 -16.21 2.64 1.19
C PRO A 139 -15.38 3.74 0.53
N ASN A 140 -14.07 3.76 0.76
CA ASN A 140 -13.11 4.64 0.09
C ASN A 140 -12.70 4.16 -1.33
N GLY A 141 -13.13 2.96 -1.75
CA GLY A 141 -12.82 2.40 -3.07
C GLY A 141 -11.36 1.97 -3.27
N VAL A 142 -10.63 1.67 -2.18
CA VAL A 142 -9.23 1.21 -2.21
C VAL A 142 -9.12 -0.04 -1.35
N VAL A 143 -8.65 -1.15 -1.93
CA VAL A 143 -8.10 -2.29 -1.18
C VAL A 143 -6.62 -2.05 -1.02
N ASP A 144 -6.14 -2.07 0.21
CA ASP A 144 -4.71 -1.97 0.50
C ASP A 144 -4.29 -2.98 1.55
N PHE A 145 -3.07 -3.48 1.43
CA PHE A 145 -2.53 -4.49 2.32
C PHE A 145 -1.00 -4.49 2.32
N GLY A 146 -0.43 -4.96 3.42
CA GLY A 146 0.99 -5.30 3.54
C GLY A 146 1.16 -6.80 3.84
N VAL A 147 2.38 -7.31 3.68
CA VAL A 147 2.72 -8.71 3.94
C VAL A 147 3.96 -8.75 4.84
N ASP A 148 3.94 -9.55 5.90
CA ASP A 148 5.10 -9.73 6.76
C ASP A 148 6.07 -10.81 6.21
N ALA A 149 7.22 -10.96 6.87
CA ALA A 149 8.23 -11.93 6.48
C ALA A 149 7.76 -13.41 6.60
N GLN A 150 6.70 -13.67 7.36
CA GLN A 150 6.09 -14.99 7.53
C GLN A 150 5.01 -15.26 6.48
N GLY A 151 4.71 -14.27 5.63
CA GLY A 151 3.68 -14.36 4.59
C GLY A 151 2.27 -14.03 5.07
N THR A 152 2.10 -13.54 6.31
CA THR A 152 0.81 -13.07 6.80
C THR A 152 0.41 -11.79 6.09
N ILE A 153 -0.82 -11.71 5.63
CA ILE A 153 -1.37 -10.58 4.90
C ILE A 153 -2.16 -9.70 5.87
N TYR A 154 -1.83 -8.43 5.93
CA TYR A 154 -2.48 -7.41 6.77
C TYR A 154 -3.28 -6.47 5.87
N ALA A 155 -4.59 -6.64 5.84
CA ALA A 155 -5.49 -5.88 4.97
C ALA A 155 -6.18 -4.74 5.73
N ALA A 156 -6.10 -3.52 5.22
CA ALA A 156 -6.92 -2.43 5.70
C ALA A 156 -8.40 -2.72 5.44
N ASN A 157 -9.22 -2.65 6.49
CA ASN A 157 -10.67 -2.79 6.40
C ASN A 157 -11.34 -1.52 6.95
N PRO A 158 -11.34 -0.43 6.17
CA PRO A 158 -11.75 0.90 6.62
C PRO A 158 -13.21 0.98 7.09
N GLY A 159 -14.10 0.20 6.49
CA GLY A 159 -15.49 0.14 6.91
C GLY A 159 -15.73 -0.58 8.25
N LYS A 160 -14.72 -1.33 8.71
CA LYS A 160 -14.72 -2.00 10.02
C LYS A 160 -13.75 -1.37 11.02
N HIS A 161 -13.07 -0.28 10.65
CA HIS A 161 -12.11 0.44 11.50
C HIS A 161 -11.00 -0.45 12.07
N ARG A 162 -10.41 -1.31 11.21
CA ARG A 162 -9.40 -2.27 11.65
C ARG A 162 -8.47 -2.71 10.52
N VAL A 163 -7.38 -3.34 10.87
CA VAL A 163 -6.51 -4.10 9.97
C VAL A 163 -6.74 -5.58 10.24
N GLU A 164 -7.16 -6.33 9.25
CA GLU A 164 -7.43 -7.78 9.33
C GLU A 164 -6.19 -8.57 8.90
N ARG A 165 -5.94 -9.70 9.56
CA ARG A 165 -4.81 -10.59 9.27
C ARG A 165 -5.31 -11.87 8.62
N TYR A 166 -4.67 -12.27 7.52
CA TYR A 166 -5.05 -13.46 6.75
C TYR A 166 -3.85 -14.35 6.43
N THR A 167 -4.08 -15.65 6.29
CA THR A 167 -3.13 -16.53 5.61
C THR A 167 -3.22 -16.34 4.10
N PRO A 168 -2.21 -16.78 3.32
CA PRO A 168 -2.27 -16.76 1.85
C PRO A 168 -3.44 -17.58 1.26
N GLU A 169 -3.96 -18.55 1.99
CA GLU A 169 -5.12 -19.36 1.60
C GLU A 169 -6.46 -18.66 1.91
N GLY A 170 -6.42 -17.47 2.55
CA GLY A 170 -7.60 -16.66 2.83
C GLY A 170 -8.24 -16.90 4.21
N LYS A 171 -7.61 -17.67 5.11
CA LYS A 171 -8.11 -17.86 6.47
C LYS A 171 -7.89 -16.58 7.30
N LEU A 172 -8.95 -16.03 7.88
CA LEU A 172 -8.87 -14.91 8.83
C LEU A 172 -8.21 -15.39 10.14
N LEU A 173 -7.12 -14.73 10.54
CA LEU A 173 -6.37 -15.00 11.76
C LEU A 173 -6.76 -14.10 12.93
N GLY A 174 -7.36 -12.94 12.63
CA GLY A 174 -7.74 -11.92 13.61
C GLY A 174 -7.58 -10.52 13.06
N HIS A 175 -7.64 -9.52 13.94
CA HIS A 175 -7.50 -8.12 13.55
C HIS A 175 -6.89 -7.28 14.66
N ILE A 176 -6.41 -6.09 14.32
CA ILE A 176 -6.05 -5.03 15.25
C ILE A 176 -6.86 -3.78 14.93
N GLY A 177 -7.01 -2.90 15.93
CA GLY A 177 -7.72 -1.64 15.80
C GLY A 177 -9.23 -1.76 16.05
N ARG A 178 -9.85 -0.62 16.31
CA ARG A 178 -11.27 -0.42 16.53
C ARG A 178 -11.66 1.00 16.18
N PHE A 179 -12.97 1.24 16.01
CA PHE A 179 -13.48 2.60 15.98
C PHE A 179 -13.32 3.24 17.38
N ASP A 180 -12.63 4.36 17.45
CA ASP A 180 -12.55 5.17 18.66
C ASP A 180 -12.15 6.60 18.31
N GLY A 181 -12.98 7.57 18.72
CA GLY A 181 -12.75 8.99 18.46
C GLY A 181 -11.90 9.69 19.52
N LEU A 182 -11.72 9.07 20.68
CA LEU A 182 -11.04 9.66 21.85
C LEU A 182 -9.66 9.04 22.08
N ASP A 183 -9.53 7.74 21.87
CA ASP A 183 -8.25 7.03 21.99
C ASP A 183 -7.40 7.22 20.73
N PRO A 184 -6.19 7.79 20.82
CA PRO A 184 -5.28 7.91 19.68
C PRO A 184 -4.97 6.58 18.98
N ALA A 185 -5.09 5.45 19.68
CA ALA A 185 -4.89 4.12 19.11
C ALA A 185 -6.08 3.65 18.26
N GLY A 186 -7.25 4.26 18.41
CA GLY A 186 -8.43 3.95 17.60
C GLY A 186 -8.40 4.61 16.22
N PHE A 187 -9.19 4.09 15.31
CA PHE A 187 -9.43 4.69 13.99
C PHE A 187 -10.70 5.53 14.02
N THR A 188 -10.63 6.76 13.51
CA THR A 188 -11.74 7.71 13.53
C THR A 188 -12.32 7.92 12.13
N GLY A 189 -13.49 8.61 12.07
CA GLY A 189 -14.15 8.92 10.80
C GLY A 189 -14.80 7.70 10.14
N CYS A 190 -15.26 7.86 8.91
CA CYS A 190 -16.09 6.84 8.27
C CYS A 190 -15.30 5.72 7.57
N CYS A 191 -14.00 5.88 7.33
CA CYS A 191 -13.26 5.01 6.40
C CYS A 191 -11.77 4.92 6.72
N ASN A 192 -11.40 4.64 7.96
CA ASN A 192 -10.02 4.50 8.39
C ASN A 192 -9.77 3.12 9.04
N PRO A 193 -8.56 2.54 8.93
CA PRO A 193 -7.40 3.05 8.18
C PRO A 193 -7.59 2.94 6.67
N THR A 194 -6.95 3.83 5.88
CA THR A 194 -7.04 3.80 4.42
C THR A 194 -6.01 2.88 3.79
N ASN A 195 -4.77 2.93 4.27
CA ASN A 195 -3.65 2.15 3.74
C ASN A 195 -2.84 1.54 4.88
N VAL A 196 -2.07 0.50 4.55
CA VAL A 196 -1.24 -0.23 5.49
C VAL A 196 0.07 -0.67 4.85
N ALA A 197 1.17 -0.53 5.59
CA ALA A 197 2.46 -1.12 5.24
C ALA A 197 3.01 -1.91 6.43
N ILE A 198 3.79 -2.95 6.14
CA ILE A 198 4.37 -3.83 7.15
C ILE A 198 5.88 -3.84 7.01
N HIS A 199 6.57 -3.69 8.15
CA HIS A 199 8.01 -3.87 8.27
C HIS A 199 8.33 -4.42 9.67
N ASP A 200 8.91 -3.66 10.56
CA ASP A 200 9.11 -3.97 11.98
C ASP A 200 7.88 -3.67 12.86
N ALA A 201 6.87 -3.05 12.26
CA ALA A 201 5.59 -2.67 12.85
C ALA A 201 4.50 -2.66 11.78
N ILE A 202 3.26 -2.43 12.19
CA ILE A 202 2.12 -2.19 11.31
C ILE A 202 1.96 -0.67 11.19
N TYR A 203 2.18 -0.13 10.00
CA TYR A 203 2.05 1.28 9.68
C TYR A 203 0.73 1.54 8.99
N THR A 204 -0.01 2.56 9.41
CA THR A 204 -1.33 2.89 8.84
C THR A 204 -1.45 4.36 8.52
N THR A 205 -2.30 4.67 7.53
CA THR A 205 -2.69 6.04 7.22
C THR A 205 -4.19 6.24 7.42
N GLU A 206 -4.56 7.45 7.81
CA GLU A 206 -5.95 7.89 8.00
C GLU A 206 -6.23 9.16 7.23
N LYS A 207 -7.42 9.26 6.64
CA LYS A 207 -7.95 10.48 6.01
C LYS A 207 -8.88 11.24 6.96
N ALA A 208 -9.33 12.43 6.57
CA ALA A 208 -10.22 13.29 7.36
C ALA A 208 -9.62 13.66 8.73
N GLY A 209 -8.57 14.45 8.69
CA GLY A 209 -7.59 14.67 9.75
C GLY A 209 -6.42 13.73 9.51
N PRO A 210 -5.65 13.95 8.40
CA PRO A 210 -4.65 13.00 7.94
C PRO A 210 -3.63 12.65 9.02
N ARG A 211 -3.49 11.35 9.31
CA ARG A 211 -2.56 10.83 10.32
C ARG A 211 -1.80 9.62 9.79
N VAL A 212 -0.58 9.48 10.27
CA VAL A 212 0.23 8.28 10.07
C VAL A 212 0.56 7.69 11.44
N LYS A 213 0.29 6.40 11.62
CA LYS A 213 0.50 5.72 12.90
C LYS A 213 1.31 4.43 12.73
N ALA A 214 1.99 4.03 13.80
CA ALA A 214 2.64 2.73 13.90
C ALA A 214 2.09 1.95 15.11
N TYR A 215 1.87 0.65 14.91
CA TYR A 215 1.43 -0.28 15.94
C TYR A 215 2.36 -1.49 15.99
N ASP A 216 2.51 -2.09 17.16
CA ASP A 216 3.10 -3.43 17.22
C ASP A 216 2.15 -4.48 16.61
N PHE A 217 2.64 -5.70 16.43
CA PHE A 217 1.83 -6.79 15.86
C PHE A 217 0.69 -7.27 16.77
N GLY A 218 0.68 -6.84 18.02
CA GLY A 218 -0.42 -7.04 18.98
C GLY A 218 -1.50 -5.96 18.92
N GLY A 219 -1.24 -4.85 18.20
CA GLY A 219 -2.17 -3.73 18.06
C GLY A 219 -1.99 -2.60 19.07
N LYS A 220 -0.90 -2.60 19.87
CA LYS A 220 -0.54 -1.48 20.74
C LYS A 220 0.03 -0.34 19.91
N LEU A 221 -0.49 0.86 20.08
CA LEU A 221 0.04 2.07 19.44
C LEU A 221 1.49 2.33 19.91
N LEU A 222 2.42 2.41 18.97
CA LEU A 222 3.82 2.71 19.18
C LEU A 222 4.16 4.18 18.95
N ALA A 223 3.53 4.79 17.93
CA ALA A 223 3.73 6.18 17.57
C ALA A 223 2.57 6.76 16.76
N VAL A 224 2.31 8.05 16.93
CA VAL A 224 1.70 8.90 15.91
C VAL A 224 2.86 9.59 15.19
N ILE A 225 3.10 9.20 13.94
CA ILE A 225 4.29 9.61 13.16
C ILE A 225 4.10 11.02 12.62
N ALA A 226 2.89 11.31 12.12
CA ALA A 226 2.57 12.60 11.53
C ALA A 226 1.09 12.95 11.71
N THR A 227 0.87 14.24 11.96
CA THR A 227 -0.39 14.96 11.88
C THR A 227 -0.11 16.28 11.16
N ASP A 228 -1.13 16.93 10.62
CA ASP A 228 -1.09 18.34 10.14
C ASP A 228 -0.03 18.68 9.05
N LEU A 229 0.64 17.67 8.47
CA LEU A 229 1.63 17.85 7.40
C LEU A 229 1.04 17.62 6.01
N PHE A 230 -0.05 16.88 5.93
CA PHE A 230 -0.72 16.53 4.68
C PHE A 230 -1.84 17.52 4.35
N ASP A 231 -2.23 17.58 3.08
CA ASP A 231 -3.41 18.33 2.70
C ASP A 231 -4.66 17.68 3.32
N ALA A 232 -5.55 18.49 3.90
CA ALA A 232 -6.77 18.03 4.56
C ALA A 232 -7.73 17.28 3.61
N ASN A 233 -7.64 17.52 2.30
CA ASN A 233 -8.42 16.85 1.28
C ASN A 233 -7.79 15.55 0.77
N CYS A 234 -6.60 15.17 1.26
CA CYS A 234 -5.95 13.93 0.88
C CYS A 234 -6.79 12.73 1.36
N LYS A 235 -7.27 11.92 0.40
CA LYS A 235 -8.24 10.82 0.67
C LYS A 235 -7.62 9.44 0.58
N ASN A 236 -6.49 9.31 -0.10
CA ASN A 236 -5.74 8.08 -0.22
C ASN A 236 -4.25 8.42 -0.02
N MET A 237 -3.68 7.89 1.03
CA MET A 237 -2.33 8.18 1.46
C MET A 237 -1.52 6.88 1.41
N ASN A 238 -1.20 6.43 0.18
CA ASN A 238 -0.42 5.20 0.02
C ASN A 238 0.90 5.30 0.79
N ILE A 239 1.31 4.20 1.40
CA ILE A 239 2.40 4.15 2.37
C ILE A 239 3.37 3.01 2.04
N ALA A 240 4.65 3.27 2.17
CA ALA A 240 5.71 2.26 2.07
C ALA A 240 6.75 2.45 3.18
N VAL A 241 7.44 1.39 3.55
CA VAL A 241 8.52 1.44 4.55
C VAL A 241 9.75 0.75 3.97
N ASP A 242 10.92 1.38 4.07
CA ASP A 242 12.17 0.79 3.60
C ASP A 242 12.87 -0.05 4.69
N ALA A 243 13.93 -0.76 4.29
CA ALA A 243 14.72 -1.61 5.18
C ALA A 243 15.41 -0.88 6.35
N ARG A 244 15.44 0.46 6.34
CA ARG A 244 15.96 1.30 7.43
C ARG A 244 14.85 1.80 8.36
N GLY A 245 13.60 1.41 8.10
CA GLY A 245 12.42 1.88 8.84
C GLY A 245 11.97 3.30 8.45
N ARG A 246 12.46 3.87 7.32
CA ARG A 246 11.94 5.13 6.81
C ARG A 246 10.55 4.92 6.24
N VAL A 247 9.63 5.78 6.62
CA VAL A 247 8.23 5.73 6.20
C VAL A 247 8.01 6.77 5.11
N TYR A 248 7.49 6.33 3.97
CA TYR A 248 7.16 7.15 2.80
C TYR A 248 5.64 7.21 2.68
N VAL A 249 5.07 8.41 2.58
CA VAL A 249 3.62 8.60 2.52
C VAL A 249 3.26 9.58 1.43
N VAL A 250 2.31 9.19 0.58
CA VAL A 250 1.84 10.03 -0.53
C VAL A 250 0.85 11.08 -0.03
N ASP A 251 1.10 12.34 -0.38
CA ASP A 251 0.07 13.38 -0.41
C ASP A 251 -0.42 13.52 -1.86
N THR A 252 -1.58 12.95 -2.15
CA THR A 252 -2.13 12.92 -3.51
C THR A 252 -2.59 14.29 -4.01
N VAL A 253 -2.86 15.25 -3.12
CA VAL A 253 -3.27 16.62 -3.47
C VAL A 253 -2.05 17.46 -3.83
N LYS A 254 -0.99 17.36 -3.00
CA LYS A 254 0.28 18.08 -3.24
C LYS A 254 1.15 17.41 -4.30
N ALA A 255 0.79 16.22 -4.78
CA ALA A 255 1.61 15.37 -5.64
C ALA A 255 3.04 15.18 -5.06
N ALA A 256 3.12 14.95 -3.76
CA ALA A 256 4.37 14.85 -3.02
C ALA A 256 4.42 13.54 -2.21
N ILE A 257 5.65 13.09 -1.91
CA ILE A 257 5.90 11.94 -1.04
C ILE A 257 6.69 12.44 0.15
N LEU A 258 6.08 12.42 1.33
CA LEU A 258 6.70 12.82 2.58
C LEU A 258 7.48 11.64 3.16
N VAL A 259 8.70 11.91 3.65
CA VAL A 259 9.60 10.89 4.19
C VAL A 259 9.85 11.17 5.67
N PHE A 260 9.65 10.14 6.49
CA PHE A 260 9.88 10.19 7.93
C PHE A 260 10.94 9.16 8.33
N GLU A 261 11.86 9.57 9.17
CA GLU A 261 12.90 8.69 9.73
C GLU A 261 12.66 8.39 11.20
N PRO A 262 12.89 7.13 11.64
CA PRO A 262 12.89 6.83 13.07
C PRO A 262 14.03 7.58 13.77
N VAL A 263 13.71 8.18 14.91
CA VAL A 263 14.70 8.82 15.78
C VAL A 263 15.35 7.74 16.63
N LYS A 264 16.67 7.56 16.49
CA LYS A 264 17.43 6.69 17.39
C LYS A 264 17.47 7.35 18.78
N VAL A 265 16.91 6.69 19.76
CA VAL A 265 17.01 7.05 21.18
C VAL A 265 18.28 6.45 21.74
#